data_a16b765c4d6d2f73005c6890bb647986
#
_entry.id   a16b765c4d6d2f73005c6890bb647986
#
_cell.length_a   1.000
_cell.length_b   1.000
_cell.length_c   1.000
_cell.angle_alpha   90.00
_cell.angle_beta   90.00
_cell.angle_gamma   90.00
#
_symmetry.space_group_name_H-M   'P 1'
#
loop_
_entity.id
_entity.type
_entity.pdbx_description
1 polymer ?
#
loop_
_entity_poly.entity_id
_entity_poly.type
_entity_poly.pdbx_seq_one_letter_code
_entity_poly.pdbx_strand_id
1 'polypeptide(L)'
;MSEDNYISYKNKILNFYRNNRRMPGYKEIMALVGFRSKNAVYKLINKLVDDGIVDKDGNGKLTPMKIFGETPLLGLVEAGIPTAVDEDRSETLNIDEYLLGSKKESKYLLEVKGDSMIDEGIKEGDLVLVERRGDPKDGDIVIAEIDGGWTMKYFKKKGNLVYLKAANKNYSPIYPQYDMRVAAIVKGVIRKY
;
A
#
# COMPACT_ATOMS: atom_id res chain seq x y z
N MET A 1 -31.45 1.19 13.36
CA MET A 1 -30.95 2.09 12.30
C MET A 1 -31.27 1.39 11.00
N SER A 2 -31.98 2.03 10.06
CA SER A 2 -32.20 1.44 8.72
C SER A 2 -30.87 1.33 7.96
N GLU A 3 -30.82 0.39 7.01
CA GLU A 3 -29.61 0.13 6.24
C GLU A 3 -29.20 1.34 5.37
N ASP A 4 -30.18 2.01 4.77
CA ASP A 4 -29.97 3.23 3.99
C ASP A 4 -29.35 4.36 4.81
N ASN A 5 -29.84 4.57 6.02
CA ASN A 5 -29.27 5.57 6.92
C ASN A 5 -27.83 5.23 7.33
N TYR A 6 -27.55 3.94 7.55
CA TYR A 6 -26.20 3.49 7.89
C TYR A 6 -25.22 3.76 6.75
N ILE A 7 -25.58 3.43 5.51
CA ILE A 7 -24.76 3.70 4.31
C ILE A 7 -24.50 5.22 4.17
N SER A 8 -25.52 6.04 4.37
CA SER A 8 -25.40 7.50 4.33
C SER A 8 -24.41 8.02 5.38
N TYR A 9 -24.52 7.55 6.62
CA TYR A 9 -23.63 7.96 7.71
C TYR A 9 -22.19 7.49 7.50
N LYS A 10 -22.00 6.25 7.08
CA LYS A 10 -20.69 5.70 6.66
C LYS A 10 -20.05 6.61 5.61
N ASN A 11 -20.76 6.94 4.54
CA ASN A 11 -20.24 7.78 3.45
C ASN A 11 -19.85 9.18 3.93
N LYS A 12 -20.60 9.81 4.84
CA LYS A 12 -20.24 11.09 5.43
C LYS A 12 -18.93 11.03 6.22
N ILE A 13 -18.73 9.97 7.01
CA ILE A 13 -17.52 9.74 7.80
C ILE A 13 -16.32 9.49 6.87
N LEU A 14 -16.50 8.67 5.82
CA LEU A 14 -15.46 8.39 4.83
C LEU A 14 -15.07 9.66 4.05
N ASN A 15 -16.03 10.49 3.67
CA ASN A 15 -15.76 11.76 2.98
C ASN A 15 -15.00 12.73 3.90
N PHE A 16 -15.35 12.78 5.18
CA PHE A 16 -14.57 13.58 6.14
C PHE A 16 -13.12 13.14 6.18
N TYR A 17 -12.87 11.82 6.27
CA TYR A 17 -11.51 11.29 6.25
C TYR A 17 -10.75 11.63 4.97
N ARG A 18 -11.39 11.47 3.80
CA ARG A 18 -10.78 11.81 2.50
C ARG A 18 -10.32 13.27 2.44
N ASN A 19 -11.15 14.17 2.96
CA ASN A 19 -10.89 15.62 2.91
C ASN A 19 -9.89 16.09 3.98
N ASN A 20 -9.91 15.49 5.16
CA ASN A 20 -9.14 15.96 6.32
C ASN A 20 -7.93 15.08 6.65
N ARG A 21 -7.77 13.92 5.99
CA ARG A 21 -6.70 12.92 6.22
C ARG A 21 -6.58 12.47 7.69
N ARG A 22 -7.68 12.58 8.45
CA ARG A 22 -7.84 12.09 9.82
C ARG A 22 -9.26 11.61 10.04
N MET A 23 -9.45 10.70 10.98
CA MET A 23 -10.79 10.29 11.39
C MET A 23 -11.47 11.40 12.20
N PRO A 24 -12.80 11.58 12.04
CA PRO A 24 -13.56 12.50 12.87
C PRO A 24 -13.67 11.99 14.29
N GLY A 25 -13.56 12.89 15.26
CA GLY A 25 -13.85 12.58 16.66
C GLY A 25 -15.36 12.41 16.91
N TYR A 26 -15.73 11.87 18.07
CA TYR A 26 -17.13 11.56 18.43
C TYR A 26 -18.07 12.77 18.31
N LYS A 27 -17.60 13.97 18.70
CA LYS A 27 -18.38 15.22 18.55
C LYS A 27 -18.58 15.62 17.09
N GLU A 28 -17.53 15.44 16.27
CA GLU A 28 -17.59 15.72 14.84
C GLU A 28 -18.50 14.71 14.11
N ILE A 29 -18.46 13.43 14.47
CA ILE A 29 -19.39 12.42 13.95
C ILE A 29 -20.84 12.81 14.28
N MET A 30 -21.10 13.23 15.53
CA MET A 30 -22.44 13.65 15.95
C MET A 30 -22.97 14.78 15.07
N ALA A 31 -22.13 15.78 14.77
CA ALA A 31 -22.49 16.89 13.88
C ALA A 31 -22.65 16.45 12.42
N LEU A 32 -21.74 15.62 11.89
CA LEU A 32 -21.75 15.14 10.50
C LEU A 32 -23.02 14.34 10.16
N VAL A 33 -23.47 13.48 11.09
CA VAL A 33 -24.61 12.60 10.86
C VAL A 33 -25.92 13.15 11.41
N GLY A 34 -25.87 14.29 12.13
CA GLY A 34 -27.06 14.95 12.69
C GLY A 34 -27.63 14.27 13.94
N PHE A 35 -26.81 13.52 14.68
CA PHE A 35 -27.26 12.88 15.92
C PHE A 35 -27.32 13.87 17.09
N ARG A 36 -28.34 13.71 17.94
CA ARG A 36 -28.53 14.49 19.18
C ARG A 36 -28.09 13.74 20.44
N SER A 37 -27.71 12.47 20.31
CA SER A 37 -27.39 11.59 21.43
C SER A 37 -26.01 10.94 21.24
N LYS A 38 -25.20 10.96 22.31
CA LYS A 38 -23.91 10.25 22.34
C LYS A 38 -24.09 8.74 22.13
N ASN A 39 -25.17 8.17 22.68
CA ASN A 39 -25.47 6.73 22.51
C ASN A 39 -25.69 6.35 21.04
N ALA A 40 -26.32 7.22 20.24
CA ALA A 40 -26.51 6.97 18.82
C ALA A 40 -25.17 6.94 18.09
N VAL A 41 -24.23 7.84 18.44
CA VAL A 41 -22.86 7.85 17.89
C VAL A 41 -22.13 6.56 18.27
N TYR A 42 -22.20 6.14 19.54
CA TYR A 42 -21.58 4.89 19.99
C TYR A 42 -22.09 3.66 19.22
N LYS A 43 -23.41 3.56 19.03
CA LYS A 43 -24.02 2.47 18.25
C LYS A 43 -23.54 2.47 16.80
N LEU A 44 -23.45 3.65 16.17
CA LEU A 44 -22.92 3.79 14.81
C LEU A 44 -21.45 3.37 14.74
N ILE A 45 -20.62 3.86 15.67
CA ILE A 45 -19.19 3.53 15.71
C ILE A 45 -18.98 2.04 15.93
N ASN A 46 -19.70 1.41 16.86
CA ASN A 46 -19.55 -0.02 17.09
C ASN A 46 -19.94 -0.82 15.84
N LYS A 47 -20.99 -0.43 15.13
CA LYS A 47 -21.34 -1.07 13.86
C LYS A 47 -20.24 -0.89 12.79
N LEU A 48 -19.61 0.30 12.72
CA LEU A 48 -18.47 0.52 11.82
C LEU A 48 -17.24 -0.32 12.20
N VAL A 49 -17.04 -0.58 13.50
CA VAL A 49 -15.98 -1.47 14.00
C VAL A 49 -16.31 -2.93 13.65
N ASP A 50 -17.54 -3.36 13.92
CA ASP A 50 -18.01 -4.72 13.62
C ASP A 50 -17.90 -5.03 12.10
N ASP A 51 -18.18 -4.04 11.26
CA ASP A 51 -18.03 -4.13 9.81
C ASP A 51 -16.55 -3.98 9.34
N GLY A 52 -15.60 -3.79 10.27
CA GLY A 52 -14.17 -3.66 9.99
C GLY A 52 -13.78 -2.40 9.19
N ILE A 53 -14.61 -1.35 9.24
CA ILE A 53 -14.37 -0.08 8.51
C ILE A 53 -13.45 0.84 9.29
N VAL A 54 -13.60 0.83 10.62
CA VAL A 54 -12.76 1.58 11.56
C VAL A 54 -12.36 0.67 12.72
N ASP A 55 -11.29 1.05 13.43
CA ASP A 55 -10.90 0.45 14.70
C ASP A 55 -10.76 1.54 15.76
N LYS A 56 -10.52 1.16 17.01
CA LYS A 56 -10.24 2.05 18.13
C LYS A 56 -8.84 1.80 18.64
N ASP A 57 -8.02 2.85 18.71
CA ASP A 57 -6.73 2.75 19.38
C ASP A 57 -6.89 2.61 20.92
N GLY A 58 -5.78 2.41 21.62
CA GLY A 58 -5.75 2.26 23.09
C GLY A 58 -6.34 3.46 23.86
N ASN A 59 -6.53 4.62 23.22
CA ASN A 59 -7.14 5.83 23.78
C ASN A 59 -8.61 6.01 23.34
N GLY A 60 -9.17 5.04 22.60
CA GLY A 60 -10.54 5.11 22.08
C GLY A 60 -10.70 6.05 20.87
N LYS A 61 -9.60 6.52 20.26
CA LYS A 61 -9.62 7.31 19.02
C LYS A 61 -9.82 6.38 17.83
N LEU A 62 -10.65 6.81 16.88
CA LEU A 62 -10.93 6.03 15.68
C LEU A 62 -9.72 6.01 14.73
N THR A 63 -9.39 4.82 14.27
CA THR A 63 -8.40 4.57 13.24
C THR A 63 -9.06 3.94 12.02
N PRO A 64 -8.65 4.32 10.80
CA PRO A 64 -9.21 3.77 9.58
C PRO A 64 -8.73 2.33 9.37
N MET A 65 -9.62 1.41 8.99
CA MET A 65 -9.26 0.03 8.59
C MET A 65 -9.57 -0.22 7.11
N LYS A 66 -10.82 -0.40 6.73
CA LYS A 66 -11.25 -0.64 5.35
C LYS A 66 -11.93 0.61 4.77
N ILE A 67 -11.16 1.69 4.59
CA ILE A 67 -11.71 2.96 4.10
C ILE A 67 -11.80 2.99 2.56
N PHE A 68 -10.90 2.31 1.89
CA PHE A 68 -10.95 2.17 0.45
C PHE A 68 -11.83 0.98 0.11
N GLY A 69 -12.92 1.25 -0.61
CA GLY A 69 -13.88 0.22 -1.01
C GLY A 69 -13.19 -0.87 -1.85
N GLU A 70 -13.82 -2.01 -1.88
CA GLU A 70 -13.46 -3.08 -2.81
C GLU A 70 -13.58 -2.56 -4.24
N THR A 71 -12.53 -2.79 -5.03
CA THR A 71 -12.52 -2.45 -6.45
C THR A 71 -12.93 -3.68 -7.24
N PRO A 72 -13.93 -3.62 -8.11
CA PRO A 72 -14.29 -4.76 -8.96
C PRO A 72 -13.08 -5.21 -9.79
N LEU A 73 -12.78 -6.50 -9.76
CA LEU A 73 -11.84 -7.15 -10.67
C LEU A 73 -12.65 -7.81 -11.78
N LEU A 74 -12.80 -7.12 -12.91
CA LEU A 74 -13.71 -7.52 -13.98
C LEU A 74 -13.14 -8.61 -14.90
N GLY A 75 -11.94 -9.12 -14.64
CA GLY A 75 -11.34 -10.19 -15.42
C GLY A 75 -9.98 -9.83 -16.02
N LEU A 76 -9.61 -10.52 -17.10
CA LEU A 76 -8.34 -10.35 -17.80
C LEU A 76 -8.52 -9.44 -19.02
N VAL A 77 -7.53 -8.58 -19.26
CA VAL A 77 -7.39 -7.85 -20.52
C VAL A 77 -6.08 -8.30 -21.19
N GLU A 78 -6.18 -8.73 -22.43
CA GLU A 78 -5.01 -9.07 -23.23
C GLU A 78 -4.39 -7.79 -23.82
N ALA A 79 -3.10 -7.61 -23.61
CA ALA A 79 -2.34 -6.54 -24.24
C ALA A 79 -1.94 -6.98 -25.67
N GLY A 80 -2.85 -6.87 -26.62
CA GLY A 80 -2.66 -7.35 -27.99
C GLY A 80 -3.90 -7.19 -28.85
N ILE A 81 -4.26 -8.24 -29.57
CA ILE A 81 -5.48 -8.27 -30.42
C ILE A 81 -6.70 -8.25 -29.51
N PRO A 82 -7.74 -7.41 -29.78
CA PRO A 82 -8.94 -7.36 -28.98
C PRO A 82 -9.65 -8.72 -28.91
N THR A 83 -9.92 -9.19 -27.70
CA THR A 83 -10.74 -10.39 -27.43
C THR A 83 -11.97 -10.01 -26.62
N ALA A 84 -13.04 -10.79 -26.73
CA ALA A 84 -14.24 -10.58 -25.92
C ALA A 84 -13.91 -10.83 -24.45
N VAL A 85 -14.23 -9.85 -23.59
CA VAL A 85 -14.09 -9.98 -22.14
C VAL A 85 -15.36 -10.60 -21.58
N ASP A 86 -15.23 -11.66 -20.81
CA ASP A 86 -16.34 -12.30 -20.11
C ASP A 86 -16.61 -11.50 -18.82
N GLU A 87 -17.62 -10.65 -18.82
CA GLU A 87 -17.96 -9.72 -17.72
C GLU A 87 -18.61 -10.42 -16.51
N ASP A 88 -18.85 -11.73 -16.58
CA ASP A 88 -19.65 -12.48 -15.59
C ASP A 88 -18.89 -12.85 -14.30
N ARG A 89 -17.64 -12.43 -14.12
CA ARG A 89 -16.87 -12.66 -12.90
C ARG A 89 -16.48 -11.35 -12.21
N SER A 90 -17.42 -10.78 -11.48
CA SER A 90 -17.11 -9.65 -10.59
C SER A 90 -16.57 -10.17 -9.25
N GLU A 91 -15.30 -10.51 -9.19
CA GLU A 91 -14.58 -10.57 -7.92
C GLU A 91 -14.25 -9.15 -7.45
N THR A 92 -14.31 -8.91 -6.16
CA THR A 92 -13.85 -7.63 -5.59
C THR A 92 -12.48 -7.78 -4.99
N LEU A 93 -11.59 -6.84 -5.28
CA LEU A 93 -10.24 -6.78 -4.73
C LEU A 93 -10.10 -5.57 -3.81
N ASN A 94 -9.70 -5.80 -2.58
CA ASN A 94 -9.24 -4.73 -1.70
C ASN A 94 -7.77 -4.43 -2.01
N ILE A 95 -7.51 -3.31 -2.67
CA ILE A 95 -6.15 -2.92 -3.10
C ILE A 95 -5.21 -2.78 -1.92
N ASP A 96 -5.66 -2.27 -0.77
CA ASP A 96 -4.84 -2.16 0.43
C ASP A 96 -4.44 -3.54 0.95
N GLU A 97 -5.37 -4.49 0.99
CA GLU A 97 -5.12 -5.86 1.43
C GLU A 97 -4.21 -6.62 0.45
N TYR A 98 -4.43 -6.43 -0.84
CA TYR A 98 -3.60 -7.01 -1.90
C TYR A 98 -2.15 -6.53 -1.84
N LEU A 99 -1.94 -5.21 -1.67
CA LEU A 99 -0.60 -4.61 -1.64
C LEU A 99 0.08 -4.80 -0.29
N LEU A 100 -0.63 -4.59 0.81
CA LEU A 100 -0.03 -4.56 2.14
C LEU A 100 -0.11 -5.92 2.85
N GLY A 101 -1.12 -6.75 2.54
CA GLY A 101 -1.35 -8.02 3.25
C GLY A 101 -1.49 -7.86 4.76
N SER A 102 -1.21 -8.92 5.51
CA SER A 102 -1.38 -8.94 6.96
C SER A 102 -0.29 -8.19 7.76
N LYS A 103 0.90 -7.95 7.16
CA LYS A 103 2.05 -7.30 7.83
C LYS A 103 2.21 -5.85 7.38
N LYS A 104 1.22 -5.00 7.64
CA LYS A 104 1.24 -3.58 7.23
C LYS A 104 2.37 -2.77 7.88
N GLU A 105 2.71 -3.06 9.13
CA GLU A 105 3.67 -2.29 9.93
C GLU A 105 5.12 -2.35 9.43
N SER A 106 5.47 -3.39 8.65
CA SER A 106 6.81 -3.55 8.08
C SER A 106 6.94 -3.00 6.66
N LYS A 107 5.87 -2.46 6.07
CA LYS A 107 5.85 -1.97 4.68
C LYS A 107 5.75 -0.44 4.62
N TYR A 108 6.43 0.15 3.67
CA TYR A 108 6.40 1.59 3.39
C TYR A 108 6.66 1.86 1.91
N LEU A 109 6.39 3.08 1.49
CA LEU A 109 6.59 3.52 0.11
C LEU A 109 7.83 4.40 0.02
N LEU A 110 8.57 4.25 -1.08
CA LEU A 110 9.65 5.14 -1.48
C LEU A 110 9.39 5.62 -2.91
N GLU A 111 9.73 6.87 -3.18
CA GLU A 111 9.72 7.42 -4.53
C GLU A 111 11.05 7.13 -5.22
N VAL A 112 10.96 6.68 -6.47
CA VAL A 112 12.13 6.33 -7.30
C VAL A 112 12.75 7.59 -7.88
N LYS A 113 14.07 7.72 -7.77
CA LYS A 113 14.87 8.73 -8.45
C LYS A 113 15.93 8.04 -9.32
N GLY A 114 15.99 8.47 -10.59
CA GLY A 114 16.92 7.94 -11.57
C GLY A 114 16.40 6.73 -12.34
N ASP A 115 17.22 6.18 -13.22
CA ASP A 115 16.86 5.22 -14.27
C ASP A 115 17.60 3.87 -14.17
N SER A 116 18.27 3.62 -13.07
CA SER A 116 19.11 2.42 -12.92
C SER A 116 18.36 1.08 -12.94
N MET A 117 17.02 1.11 -12.85
CA MET A 117 16.13 -0.06 -12.89
C MET A 117 15.14 0.00 -14.06
N ILE A 118 15.47 0.75 -15.12
CA ILE A 118 14.58 1.00 -16.26
C ILE A 118 14.24 -0.26 -17.06
N ASP A 119 15.17 -1.20 -17.19
CA ASP A 119 14.97 -2.45 -17.92
C ASP A 119 14.03 -3.41 -17.16
N GLU A 120 13.77 -3.17 -15.85
CA GLU A 120 12.74 -3.81 -15.05
C GLU A 120 11.39 -3.05 -15.10
N GLY A 121 11.31 -2.01 -15.91
CA GLY A 121 10.12 -1.18 -16.03
C GLY A 121 9.93 -0.17 -14.90
N ILE A 122 10.88 -0.06 -13.95
CA ILE A 122 10.83 0.92 -12.85
C ILE A 122 11.43 2.23 -13.34
N LYS A 123 10.66 3.31 -13.24
CA LYS A 123 10.99 4.64 -13.76
C LYS A 123 11.06 5.67 -12.64
N GLU A 124 11.74 6.76 -12.89
CA GLU A 124 11.74 7.93 -12.03
C GLU A 124 10.29 8.42 -11.78
N GLY A 125 9.98 8.76 -10.53
CA GLY A 125 8.64 9.15 -10.08
C GLY A 125 7.71 8.01 -9.71
N ASP A 126 8.08 6.74 -9.95
CA ASP A 126 7.32 5.60 -9.43
C ASP A 126 7.38 5.54 -7.92
N LEU A 127 6.33 4.98 -7.32
CA LEU A 127 6.37 4.58 -5.93
C LEU A 127 6.67 3.08 -5.83
N VAL A 128 7.68 2.72 -5.07
CA VAL A 128 7.98 1.31 -4.75
C VAL A 128 7.49 0.97 -3.36
N LEU A 129 6.67 -0.08 -3.28
CA LEU A 129 6.28 -0.67 -2.02
C LEU A 129 7.41 -1.58 -1.54
N VAL A 130 7.93 -1.31 -0.37
CA VAL A 130 9.04 -2.06 0.21
C VAL A 130 8.67 -2.65 1.57
N GLU A 131 9.20 -3.85 1.86
CA GLU A 131 9.10 -4.50 3.15
C GLU A 131 10.43 -4.38 3.89
N ARG A 132 10.41 -3.85 5.12
CA ARG A 132 11.60 -3.78 5.99
C ARG A 132 12.04 -5.19 6.38
N ARG A 133 13.06 -5.67 5.71
CA ARG A 133 13.61 -7.03 5.87
C ARG A 133 15.06 -7.05 5.40
N GLY A 134 15.94 -7.65 6.19
CA GLY A 134 17.39 -7.68 5.95
C GLY A 134 17.93 -8.98 5.38
N ASP A 135 17.09 -9.96 4.96
CA ASP A 135 17.48 -11.28 4.46
C ASP A 135 17.01 -11.50 3.00
N PRO A 136 17.60 -10.79 2.01
CA PRO A 136 17.23 -10.94 0.61
C PRO A 136 17.70 -12.28 0.03
N LYS A 137 16.97 -12.73 -0.99
CA LYS A 137 17.36 -13.85 -1.85
C LYS A 137 18.05 -13.34 -3.11
N ASP A 138 18.82 -14.20 -3.75
CA ASP A 138 19.40 -13.86 -5.07
C ASP A 138 18.27 -13.50 -6.06
N GLY A 139 18.40 -12.34 -6.68
CA GLY A 139 17.42 -11.80 -7.60
C GLY A 139 16.38 -10.84 -6.99
N ASP A 140 16.30 -10.72 -5.68
CA ASP A 140 15.42 -9.71 -5.08
C ASP A 140 15.86 -8.29 -5.46
N ILE A 141 14.90 -7.41 -5.69
CA ILE A 141 15.15 -5.98 -5.78
C ILE A 141 15.16 -5.43 -4.36
N VAL A 142 16.25 -4.78 -3.98
CA VAL A 142 16.48 -4.33 -2.62
C VAL A 142 16.72 -2.83 -2.54
N ILE A 143 16.40 -2.26 -1.39
CA ILE A 143 16.91 -0.96 -0.94
C ILE A 143 18.10 -1.27 -0.05
N ALA A 144 19.28 -0.85 -0.46
CA ALA A 144 20.51 -1.12 0.26
C ALA A 144 21.33 0.16 0.49
N GLU A 145 21.98 0.21 1.63
CA GLU A 145 23.08 1.10 1.92
C GLU A 145 24.38 0.38 1.57
N ILE A 146 25.20 0.96 0.73
CA ILE A 146 26.48 0.42 0.33
C ILE A 146 27.53 1.54 0.39
N ASP A 147 28.58 1.32 1.16
CA ASP A 147 29.68 2.27 1.35
C ASP A 147 29.19 3.70 1.67
N GLY A 148 28.12 3.83 2.47
CA GLY A 148 27.49 5.10 2.89
C GLY A 148 26.49 5.71 1.90
N GLY A 149 26.24 5.08 0.75
CA GLY A 149 25.26 5.52 -0.24
C GLY A 149 24.02 4.61 -0.30
N TRP A 150 22.83 5.20 -0.48
CA TRP A 150 21.58 4.45 -0.63
C TRP A 150 21.26 4.20 -2.11
N THR A 151 20.82 2.98 -2.42
CA THR A 151 20.46 2.62 -3.78
C THR A 151 19.39 1.53 -3.84
N MET A 152 18.68 1.45 -4.99
CA MET A 152 17.79 0.35 -5.35
C MET A 152 18.39 -0.44 -6.50
N LYS A 153 18.64 -1.75 -6.29
CA LYS A 153 19.28 -2.65 -7.26
C LYS A 153 18.80 -4.08 -7.04
N TYR A 154 19.10 -4.95 -8.00
CA TYR A 154 19.08 -6.38 -7.74
C TYR A 154 20.16 -6.76 -6.73
N PHE A 155 19.77 -7.54 -5.74
CA PHE A 155 20.68 -8.27 -4.88
C PHE A 155 21.14 -9.51 -5.62
N LYS A 156 22.45 -9.70 -5.75
CA LYS A 156 23.03 -10.86 -6.38
C LYS A 156 23.99 -11.57 -5.44
N LYS A 157 23.83 -12.91 -5.36
CA LYS A 157 24.66 -13.78 -4.53
C LYS A 157 25.16 -14.96 -5.34
N LYS A 158 26.48 -15.08 -5.47
CA LYS A 158 27.13 -16.21 -6.14
C LYS A 158 28.16 -16.85 -5.18
N GLY A 159 27.75 -17.92 -4.51
CA GLY A 159 28.54 -18.49 -3.41
C GLY A 159 28.67 -17.45 -2.27
N ASN A 160 29.91 -17.10 -1.94
CA ASN A 160 30.22 -16.09 -0.91
C ASN A 160 30.27 -14.65 -1.46
N LEU A 161 30.21 -14.48 -2.79
CA LEU A 161 30.26 -13.16 -3.41
C LEU A 161 28.87 -12.55 -3.44
N VAL A 162 28.75 -11.35 -2.85
CA VAL A 162 27.53 -10.56 -2.87
C VAL A 162 27.81 -9.23 -3.57
N TYR A 163 26.90 -8.81 -4.46
CA TYR A 163 27.01 -7.55 -5.18
C TYR A 163 25.62 -7.03 -5.57
N LEU A 164 25.54 -5.76 -5.93
CA LEU A 164 24.32 -5.12 -6.42
C LEU A 164 24.42 -4.93 -7.94
N LYS A 165 23.33 -5.28 -8.65
CA LYS A 165 23.28 -5.17 -10.12
C LYS A 165 22.10 -4.28 -10.53
N ALA A 166 22.36 -3.28 -11.37
CA ALA A 166 21.31 -2.48 -11.99
C ALA A 166 20.52 -3.27 -13.04
N ALA A 167 19.26 -2.90 -13.26
CA ALA A 167 18.49 -3.27 -14.44
C ALA A 167 18.58 -2.14 -15.47
N ASN A 168 19.80 -1.82 -15.86
CA ASN A 168 20.15 -0.87 -16.90
C ASN A 168 21.60 -1.13 -17.30
N LYS A 169 21.83 -1.39 -18.59
CA LYS A 169 23.15 -1.70 -19.14
C LYS A 169 24.20 -0.61 -18.99
N ASN A 170 23.77 0.61 -18.76
CA ASN A 170 24.65 1.77 -18.57
C ASN A 170 25.31 1.81 -17.18
N TYR A 171 24.90 0.94 -16.27
CA TYR A 171 25.39 0.87 -14.89
C TYR A 171 26.16 -0.42 -14.67
N SER A 172 27.38 -0.31 -14.20
CA SER A 172 28.21 -1.47 -13.80
C SER A 172 27.70 -2.06 -12.49
N PRO A 173 27.90 -3.36 -12.23
CA PRO A 173 27.65 -3.96 -10.91
C PRO A 173 28.46 -3.25 -9.83
N ILE A 174 27.88 -3.11 -8.63
CA ILE A 174 28.50 -2.48 -7.48
C ILE A 174 28.90 -3.57 -6.50
N TYR A 175 30.18 -3.66 -6.20
CA TYR A 175 30.74 -4.56 -5.19
C TYR A 175 31.03 -3.74 -3.93
N PRO A 176 30.57 -4.19 -2.73
CA PRO A 176 30.87 -3.46 -1.49
C PRO A 176 32.40 -3.45 -1.26
N GLN A 177 32.94 -2.29 -0.97
CA GLN A 177 34.35 -2.11 -0.60
C GLN A 177 34.55 -2.22 0.90
N TYR A 178 33.59 -1.73 1.68
CA TYR A 178 33.64 -1.71 3.14
C TYR A 178 32.44 -2.40 3.77
N ASP A 179 31.23 -1.94 3.46
CA ASP A 179 30.01 -2.44 4.09
C ASP A 179 28.82 -2.40 3.13
N MET A 180 27.90 -3.34 3.30
CA MET A 180 26.62 -3.35 2.64
C MET A 180 25.54 -3.84 3.57
N ARG A 181 24.48 -3.05 3.73
CA ARG A 181 23.30 -3.39 4.52
C ARG A 181 22.04 -3.31 3.68
N VAL A 182 21.30 -4.41 3.60
CA VAL A 182 19.95 -4.40 3.01
C VAL A 182 18.93 -3.92 4.05
N ALA A 183 18.24 -2.85 3.74
CA ALA A 183 17.23 -2.25 4.62
C ALA A 183 15.83 -2.75 4.32
N ALA A 184 15.53 -3.00 3.03
CA ALA A 184 14.20 -3.45 2.62
C ALA A 184 14.26 -4.20 1.28
N ILE A 185 13.21 -5.00 1.04
CA ILE A 185 12.99 -5.73 -0.21
C ILE A 185 11.77 -5.11 -0.91
N VAL A 186 11.89 -4.83 -2.21
CA VAL A 186 10.80 -4.31 -3.03
C VAL A 186 9.75 -5.41 -3.25
N LYS A 187 8.48 -5.08 -3.05
CA LYS A 187 7.33 -5.99 -3.19
C LYS A 187 6.39 -5.61 -4.33
N GLY A 188 6.45 -4.38 -4.78
CA GLY A 188 5.62 -3.91 -5.87
C GLY A 188 6.00 -2.51 -6.32
N VAL A 189 5.52 -2.14 -7.49
CA VAL A 189 5.66 -0.81 -8.08
C VAL A 189 4.28 -0.25 -8.35
N ILE A 190 4.08 1.01 -8.00
CA ILE A 190 2.82 1.72 -8.20
C ILE A 190 3.11 2.92 -9.09
N ARG A 191 2.42 2.98 -10.22
CA ARG A 191 2.48 4.10 -11.17
C ARG A 191 1.08 4.59 -11.46
N LYS A 192 0.92 5.89 -11.44
CA LYS A 192 -0.30 6.55 -11.88
C LYS A 192 -0.01 7.26 -13.21
N TYR A 193 -0.90 7.08 -14.18
CA TYR A 193 -0.84 7.73 -15.50
C TYR A 193 -1.74 8.94 -15.56
#